data_5a31378775636a3d3268cf17ed2858c9
#
_entry.id   5a31378775636a3d3268cf17ed2858c9
#
_cell.length_a   1.000
_cell.length_b   1.000
_cell.length_c   1.000
_cell.angle_alpha   90.00
_cell.angle_beta   90.00
_cell.angle_gamma   90.00
#
_symmetry.space_group_name_H-M   'P 1'
#
loop_
_entity.id
_entity.type
_entity.pdbx_description
1 polymer ?
#
loop_
_entity_poly.entity_id
_entity_poly.type
_entity_poly.pdbx_seq_one_letter_code
_entity_poly.pdbx_strand_id
1 'polypeptide(L)'
;MKLYILMGTHLAEISQCINHLVKSTKDLGEVKIHHPAEYEWASASQDQVSLQPYDPDTVLWVFDPDRPATAFIVVDPKTDLIGQLEHLADNLAKCQIEPLKVVTCVDCERTEQSAKLRAWYEACIYYSDVVLLGNRQNAGKSFVREYQKHFERLCYPCLFLLLKGAGNPTQPGELLTSGPRRISQMFDLPESTPDEPLPGMVIEA
;
A
#
# COMPACT_ATOMS: atom_id res chain seq x y z
N MET A 1 -13.69 -7.48 3.64
CA MET A 1 -12.88 -7.17 2.44
C MET A 1 -11.41 -7.07 2.82
N LYS A 2 -10.46 -7.51 1.95
CA LYS A 2 -9.01 -7.27 2.13
C LYS A 2 -8.60 -6.10 1.24
N LEU A 3 -7.98 -5.06 1.80
CA LEU A 3 -7.59 -3.86 1.05
C LEU A 3 -6.08 -3.64 1.12
N TYR A 4 -5.48 -3.36 -0.02
CA TYR A 4 -4.06 -3.03 -0.17
C TYR A 4 -3.91 -1.71 -0.90
N ILE A 5 -3.08 -0.81 -0.38
CA ILE A 5 -2.73 0.46 -1.02
C ILE A 5 -1.29 0.35 -1.51
N LEU A 6 -1.05 0.65 -2.78
CA LEU A 6 0.26 0.58 -3.40
C LEU A 6 0.69 1.95 -3.93
N MET A 7 1.88 2.36 -3.56
CA MET A 7 2.51 3.61 -3.99
C MET A 7 3.80 3.31 -4.74
N GLY A 8 4.10 4.08 -5.77
CA GLY A 8 5.35 3.95 -6.51
C GLY A 8 5.27 4.60 -7.89
N THR A 9 6.39 4.97 -8.45
CA THR A 9 6.46 5.67 -9.75
C THR A 9 6.61 4.73 -10.95
N HIS A 10 6.92 3.46 -10.71
CA HIS A 10 7.08 2.45 -11.77
C HIS A 10 5.85 1.52 -11.81
N LEU A 11 4.75 2.04 -12.36
CA LEU A 11 3.46 1.36 -12.37
C LEU A 11 3.49 -0.02 -13.05
N ALA A 12 4.37 -0.21 -14.03
CA ALA A 12 4.57 -1.52 -14.66
C ALA A 12 5.09 -2.57 -13.68
N GLU A 13 6.01 -2.22 -12.78
CA GLU A 13 6.54 -3.13 -11.76
C GLU A 13 5.47 -3.43 -10.69
N ILE A 14 4.67 -2.42 -10.32
CA ILE A 14 3.52 -2.58 -9.41
C ILE A 14 2.51 -3.55 -10.02
N SER A 15 2.16 -3.39 -11.30
CA SER A 15 1.22 -4.28 -11.97
C SER A 15 1.72 -5.72 -12.03
N GLN A 16 3.01 -5.92 -12.30
CA GLN A 16 3.64 -7.24 -12.27
C GLN A 16 3.60 -7.86 -10.87
N CYS A 17 3.87 -7.05 -9.83
CA CYS A 17 3.81 -7.50 -8.43
C CYS A 17 2.39 -7.96 -8.05
N ILE A 18 1.37 -7.15 -8.35
CA ILE A 18 -0.03 -7.52 -8.09
C ILE A 18 -0.40 -8.78 -8.87
N ASN A 19 -0.08 -8.86 -10.16
CA ASN A 19 -0.35 -10.02 -11.00
C ASN A 19 0.32 -11.30 -10.44
N HIS A 20 1.54 -11.17 -9.91
CA HIS A 20 2.22 -12.29 -9.26
C HIS A 20 1.49 -12.72 -7.97
N LEU A 21 1.11 -11.78 -7.11
CA LEU A 21 0.36 -12.06 -5.88
C LEU A 21 -0.97 -12.75 -6.18
N VAL A 22 -1.71 -12.24 -7.16
CA VAL A 22 -2.99 -12.83 -7.58
C VAL A 22 -2.83 -14.26 -8.08
N LYS A 23 -1.79 -14.55 -8.88
CA LYS A 23 -1.51 -15.89 -9.40
C LYS A 23 -1.04 -16.88 -8.33
N SER A 24 -0.29 -16.40 -7.34
CA SER A 24 0.33 -17.24 -6.31
C SER A 24 -0.56 -17.50 -5.09
N THR A 25 -1.66 -16.76 -4.95
CA THR A 25 -2.52 -16.80 -3.76
C THR A 25 -3.91 -17.31 -4.11
N LYS A 26 -4.32 -18.45 -3.51
CA LYS A 26 -5.60 -19.09 -3.83
C LYS A 26 -6.82 -18.44 -3.17
N ASP A 27 -6.63 -17.73 -2.05
CA ASP A 27 -7.74 -17.27 -1.19
C ASP A 27 -7.98 -15.76 -1.26
N LEU A 28 -7.81 -15.16 -2.43
CA LEU A 28 -8.08 -13.73 -2.63
C LEU A 28 -9.55 -13.42 -2.94
N GLY A 29 -10.34 -14.41 -3.35
CA GLY A 29 -11.71 -14.20 -3.80
C GLY A 29 -11.79 -13.40 -5.10
N GLU A 30 -12.83 -12.58 -5.25
CA GLU A 30 -12.90 -11.59 -6.34
C GLU A 30 -11.82 -10.51 -6.12
N VAL A 31 -11.07 -10.21 -7.16
CA VAL A 31 -9.97 -9.21 -7.08
C VAL A 31 -10.37 -7.97 -7.88
N LYS A 32 -10.32 -6.81 -7.23
CA LYS A 32 -10.51 -5.51 -7.87
C LYS A 32 -9.19 -4.73 -7.84
N ILE A 33 -8.77 -4.21 -8.97
CA ILE A 33 -7.56 -3.39 -9.08
C ILE A 33 -7.97 -1.99 -9.54
N HIS A 34 -7.91 -1.04 -8.62
CA HIS A 34 -8.12 0.36 -8.91
C HIS A 34 -6.78 0.99 -9.31
N HIS A 35 -6.72 1.58 -10.50
CA HIS A 35 -5.49 2.16 -11.04
C HIS A 35 -5.77 3.48 -11.75
N PRO A 36 -4.79 4.41 -11.84
CA PRO A 36 -4.96 5.66 -12.57
C PRO A 36 -5.38 5.39 -14.02
N ALA A 37 -6.40 6.13 -14.50
CA ALA A 37 -6.99 5.91 -15.82
C ALA A 37 -6.00 6.13 -16.98
N GLU A 38 -5.00 7.01 -16.79
CA GLU A 38 -3.95 7.26 -17.77
C GLU A 38 -2.95 6.11 -17.93
N TYR A 39 -3.02 5.08 -17.09
CA TYR A 39 -2.11 3.95 -17.12
C TYR A 39 -2.75 2.73 -17.77
N GLU A 40 -2.15 2.24 -18.87
CA GLU A 40 -2.54 0.97 -19.47
C GLU A 40 -2.09 -0.19 -18.58
N TRP A 41 -3.03 -0.78 -17.86
CA TRP A 41 -2.75 -1.95 -17.04
C TRP A 41 -2.51 -3.18 -17.92
N ALA A 42 -1.34 -3.80 -17.76
CA ALA A 42 -1.08 -5.07 -18.43
C ALA A 42 -2.10 -6.11 -17.96
N SER A 43 -2.92 -6.57 -18.89
CA SER A 43 -4.08 -7.44 -18.67
C SER A 43 -3.73 -8.61 -17.72
N ALA A 44 -4.39 -8.64 -16.58
CA ALA A 44 -4.43 -9.83 -15.75
C ALA A 44 -5.38 -10.82 -16.43
N SER A 45 -4.82 -11.87 -17.02
CA SER A 45 -5.57 -12.92 -17.72
C SER A 45 -6.25 -13.90 -16.75
N GLN A 46 -7.05 -13.41 -15.80
CA GLN A 46 -7.79 -14.22 -14.86
C GLN A 46 -9.23 -13.72 -14.78
N ASP A 47 -10.19 -14.60 -14.94
CA ASP A 47 -11.63 -14.30 -14.94
C ASP A 47 -12.13 -13.66 -13.62
N GLN A 48 -11.35 -13.78 -12.54
CA GLN A 48 -11.68 -13.23 -11.23
C GLN A 48 -11.13 -11.82 -10.98
N VAL A 49 -10.40 -11.22 -11.95
CA VAL A 49 -9.79 -9.89 -11.80
C VAL A 49 -10.58 -8.85 -12.56
N SER A 50 -11.03 -7.82 -11.87
CA SER A 50 -11.70 -6.65 -12.43
C SER A 50 -10.80 -5.43 -12.34
N LEU A 51 -10.52 -4.80 -13.48
CA LEU A 51 -9.77 -3.55 -13.56
C LEU A 51 -10.74 -2.37 -13.43
N GLN A 52 -10.43 -1.43 -12.55
CA GLN A 52 -11.22 -0.25 -12.24
C GLN A 52 -10.35 1.00 -12.46
N PRO A 53 -10.29 1.54 -13.68
CA PRO A 53 -9.58 2.79 -13.91
C PRO A 53 -10.26 3.94 -13.17
N TYR A 54 -9.48 4.83 -12.57
CA TYR A 54 -9.98 5.98 -11.84
C TYR A 54 -9.22 7.26 -12.22
N ASP A 55 -9.90 8.40 -12.07
CA ASP A 55 -9.33 9.73 -12.12
C ASP A 55 -9.13 10.22 -10.68
N PRO A 56 -7.89 10.54 -10.25
CA PRO A 56 -7.58 10.93 -8.88
C PRO A 56 -8.37 12.15 -8.38
N ASP A 57 -8.72 13.07 -9.30
CA ASP A 57 -9.40 14.32 -8.95
C ASP A 57 -10.92 14.16 -8.76
N THR A 58 -11.50 13.06 -9.28
CA THR A 58 -12.96 12.88 -9.31
C THR A 58 -13.42 11.55 -8.67
N VAL A 59 -12.49 10.69 -8.27
CA VAL A 59 -12.83 9.36 -7.80
C VAL A 59 -13.66 9.37 -6.51
N LEU A 60 -14.77 8.65 -6.53
CA LEU A 60 -15.52 8.27 -5.34
C LEU A 60 -15.26 6.79 -5.06
N TRP A 61 -14.56 6.52 -3.98
CA TRP A 61 -14.29 5.16 -3.55
C TRP A 61 -15.55 4.54 -2.93
N VAL A 62 -16.06 3.49 -3.56
CA VAL A 62 -17.22 2.75 -3.06
C VAL A 62 -16.77 1.34 -2.69
N PHE A 63 -16.76 1.06 -1.41
CA PHE A 63 -16.39 -0.24 -0.87
C PHE A 63 -17.59 -0.90 -0.19
N ASP A 64 -17.70 -2.21 -0.37
CA ASP A 64 -18.67 -3.05 0.32
C ASP A 64 -17.90 -3.91 1.34
N PRO A 65 -17.95 -3.58 2.64
CA PRO A 65 -17.20 -4.30 3.67
C PRO A 65 -17.66 -5.75 3.82
N ASP A 66 -18.93 -6.04 3.53
CA ASP A 66 -19.53 -7.36 3.70
C ASP A 66 -19.21 -8.33 2.54
N ARG A 67 -18.71 -7.80 1.43
CA ARG A 67 -18.34 -8.60 0.28
C ARG A 67 -16.96 -9.22 0.45
N PRO A 68 -16.80 -10.56 0.38
CA PRO A 68 -15.51 -11.23 0.45
C PRO A 68 -14.71 -10.98 -0.84
N ALA A 69 -14.02 -9.85 -0.91
CA ALA A 69 -13.21 -9.44 -2.05
C ALA A 69 -11.85 -8.93 -1.60
N THR A 70 -10.88 -8.93 -2.52
CA THR A 70 -9.59 -8.30 -2.35
C THR A 70 -9.49 -7.09 -3.28
N ALA A 71 -9.19 -5.92 -2.72
CA ALA A 71 -8.99 -4.70 -3.49
C ALA A 71 -7.54 -4.24 -3.41
N PHE A 72 -6.97 -3.91 -4.56
CA PHE A 72 -5.68 -3.22 -4.69
C PHE A 72 -5.95 -1.81 -5.19
N ILE A 73 -5.48 -0.79 -4.48
CA ILE A 73 -5.55 0.61 -4.91
C ILE A 73 -4.13 1.06 -5.22
N VAL A 74 -3.89 1.43 -6.46
CA VAL A 74 -2.60 1.95 -6.93
C VAL A 74 -2.69 3.47 -7.00
N VAL A 75 -1.96 4.14 -6.12
CA VAL A 75 -1.93 5.62 -6.03
C VAL A 75 -1.26 6.23 -7.26
N ASP A 76 -1.81 7.31 -7.80
CA ASP A 76 -1.23 8.03 -8.93
C ASP A 76 0.02 8.82 -8.49
N PRO A 77 1.22 8.49 -9.02
CA PRO A 77 2.44 9.20 -8.64
C PRO A 77 2.58 10.60 -9.26
N LYS A 78 1.68 11.00 -10.16
CA LYS A 78 1.73 12.29 -10.85
C LYS A 78 0.97 13.40 -10.12
N THR A 79 0.06 13.03 -9.24
CA THR A 79 -0.79 13.97 -8.50
C THR A 79 -0.32 14.11 -7.05
N ASP A 80 -0.97 14.99 -6.28
CA ASP A 80 -0.64 15.20 -4.87
C ASP A 80 -0.84 13.92 -4.07
N LEU A 81 0.27 13.36 -3.58
CA LEU A 81 0.28 12.13 -2.79
C LEU A 81 -0.57 12.28 -1.52
N ILE A 82 -0.36 13.36 -0.77
CA ILE A 82 -0.99 13.53 0.55
C ILE A 82 -2.50 13.70 0.37
N GLY A 83 -2.92 14.57 -0.54
CA GLY A 83 -4.34 14.78 -0.84
C GLY A 83 -5.05 13.50 -1.27
N GLN A 84 -4.40 12.65 -2.08
CA GLN A 84 -4.97 11.34 -2.45
C GLN A 84 -5.11 10.42 -1.25
N LEU A 85 -4.08 10.34 -0.38
CA LEU A 85 -4.11 9.46 0.78
C LEU A 85 -5.15 9.93 1.82
N GLU A 86 -5.27 11.25 2.05
CA GLU A 86 -6.29 11.84 2.93
C GLU A 86 -7.69 11.54 2.39
N HIS A 87 -7.93 11.81 1.10
CA HIS A 87 -9.21 11.50 0.47
C HIS A 87 -9.57 10.02 0.58
N LEU A 88 -8.61 9.14 0.35
CA LEU A 88 -8.81 7.70 0.50
C LEU A 88 -9.10 7.30 1.96
N ALA A 89 -8.34 7.84 2.92
CA ALA A 89 -8.55 7.58 4.35
C ALA A 89 -9.94 7.99 4.81
N ASP A 90 -10.41 9.17 4.40
CA ASP A 90 -11.77 9.66 4.70
C ASP A 90 -12.87 8.72 4.15
N ASN A 91 -12.67 8.18 2.96
CA ASN A 91 -13.63 7.24 2.37
C ASN A 91 -13.60 5.88 3.09
N LEU A 92 -12.42 5.39 3.43
CA LEU A 92 -12.26 4.14 4.17
C LEU A 92 -12.86 4.22 5.57
N ALA A 93 -12.64 5.32 6.28
CA ALA A 93 -13.22 5.56 7.61
C ALA A 93 -14.76 5.55 7.57
N LYS A 94 -15.38 6.18 6.56
CA LYS A 94 -16.84 6.14 6.36
C LYS A 94 -17.39 4.71 6.16
N CYS A 95 -16.59 3.84 5.55
CA CYS A 95 -16.93 2.44 5.32
C CYS A 95 -16.48 1.51 6.46
N GLN A 96 -15.80 2.04 7.48
CA GLN A 96 -15.17 1.27 8.56
C GLN A 96 -14.21 0.19 8.05
N ILE A 97 -13.39 0.55 7.06
CA ILE A 97 -12.40 -0.34 6.44
C ILE A 97 -11.01 0.16 6.76
N GLU A 98 -10.18 -0.73 7.28
CA GLU A 98 -8.73 -0.49 7.41
C GLU A 98 -7.98 -1.21 6.29
N PRO A 99 -6.97 -0.57 5.69
CA PRO A 99 -6.10 -1.27 4.75
C PRO A 99 -5.30 -2.35 5.47
N LEU A 100 -5.30 -3.55 4.90
CA LEU A 100 -4.50 -4.66 5.42
C LEU A 100 -3.01 -4.35 5.32
N LYS A 101 -2.59 -3.70 4.22
CA LYS A 101 -1.23 -3.23 3.98
C LYS A 101 -1.20 -1.96 3.13
N VAL A 102 -0.30 -1.06 3.51
CA VAL A 102 0.16 0.05 2.67
C VAL A 102 1.58 -0.29 2.21
N VAL A 103 1.81 -0.31 0.90
CA VAL A 103 3.02 -0.82 0.28
C VAL A 103 3.65 0.26 -0.61
N THR A 104 4.94 0.54 -0.42
CA THR A 104 5.70 1.40 -1.35
C THR A 104 6.62 0.55 -2.22
N CYS A 105 6.50 0.67 -3.53
CA CYS A 105 7.39 0.06 -4.51
C CYS A 105 8.45 1.09 -4.97
N VAL A 106 9.67 0.96 -4.45
CA VAL A 106 10.79 1.86 -4.74
C VAL A 106 11.55 1.41 -5.98
N ASP A 107 11.64 2.27 -6.98
CA ASP A 107 12.57 2.11 -8.10
C ASP A 107 13.97 2.55 -7.66
N CYS A 108 14.82 1.61 -7.27
CA CYS A 108 16.13 1.90 -6.69
C CYS A 108 17.06 2.63 -7.65
N GLU A 109 17.05 2.28 -8.94
CA GLU A 109 17.89 2.93 -9.96
C GLU A 109 17.57 4.41 -10.09
N ARG A 110 16.29 4.75 -10.28
CA ARG A 110 15.86 6.14 -10.44
C ARG A 110 15.98 6.94 -9.13
N THR A 111 15.76 6.28 -7.98
CA THR A 111 15.89 6.90 -6.66
C THR A 111 17.32 7.28 -6.34
N GLU A 112 18.31 6.47 -6.74
CA GLU A 112 19.73 6.81 -6.61
C GLU A 112 20.09 8.09 -7.38
N GLN A 113 19.53 8.25 -8.57
CA GLN A 113 19.85 9.32 -9.51
C GLN A 113 19.10 10.64 -9.22
N SER A 114 18.01 10.62 -8.42
CA SER A 114 17.13 11.77 -8.23
C SER A 114 16.83 12.05 -6.76
N ALA A 115 17.38 13.17 -6.24
CA ALA A 115 17.06 13.64 -4.89
C ALA A 115 15.56 13.95 -4.70
N LYS A 116 14.90 14.50 -5.74
CA LYS A 116 13.46 14.76 -5.70
C LYS A 116 12.66 13.48 -5.55
N LEU A 117 13.02 12.44 -6.31
CA LEU A 117 12.34 11.16 -6.23
C LEU A 117 12.62 10.46 -4.91
N ARG A 118 13.82 10.60 -4.37
CA ARG A 118 14.17 10.11 -3.03
C ARG A 118 13.27 10.73 -1.96
N ALA A 119 13.12 12.06 -1.94
CA ALA A 119 12.23 12.74 -1.00
C ALA A 119 10.76 12.31 -1.15
N TRP A 120 10.28 12.08 -2.38
CA TRP A 120 8.95 11.57 -2.62
C TRP A 120 8.76 10.15 -2.02
N TYR A 121 9.73 9.26 -2.24
CA TYR A 121 9.68 7.92 -1.66
C TYR A 121 9.81 7.93 -0.12
N GLU A 122 10.58 8.85 0.45
CA GLU A 122 10.66 9.03 1.91
C GLU A 122 9.28 9.37 2.49
N ALA A 123 8.52 10.24 1.81
CA ALA A 123 7.13 10.54 2.19
C ALA A 123 6.24 9.28 2.08
N CYS A 124 6.32 8.52 0.98
CA CYS A 124 5.55 7.28 0.83
C CYS A 124 5.87 6.26 1.93
N ILE A 125 7.15 6.10 2.29
CA ILE A 125 7.61 5.13 3.28
C ILE A 125 7.09 5.46 4.68
N TYR A 126 6.88 6.73 5.00
CA TYR A 126 6.24 7.14 6.25
C TYR A 126 4.86 6.53 6.46
N TYR A 127 4.10 6.34 5.36
CA TYR A 127 2.76 5.74 5.38
C TYR A 127 2.78 4.22 5.20
N SER A 128 3.95 3.60 4.97
CA SER A 128 4.04 2.21 4.52
C SER A 128 4.26 1.20 5.63
N ASP A 129 3.58 0.06 5.50
CA ASP A 129 3.86 -1.16 6.27
C ASP A 129 5.01 -1.96 5.64
N VAL A 130 5.11 -1.94 4.32
CA VAL A 130 6.09 -2.70 3.54
C VAL A 130 6.69 -1.83 2.45
N VAL A 131 7.99 -1.93 2.28
CA VAL A 131 8.76 -1.29 1.21
C VAL A 131 9.35 -2.37 0.31
N LEU A 132 8.97 -2.36 -0.96
CA LEU A 132 9.48 -3.26 -1.98
C LEU A 132 10.60 -2.56 -2.77
N LEU A 133 11.79 -3.12 -2.76
CA LEU A 133 12.96 -2.59 -3.46
C LEU A 133 13.11 -3.26 -4.82
N GLY A 134 12.71 -2.55 -5.89
CA GLY A 134 12.80 -2.96 -7.28
C GLY A 134 13.98 -2.33 -8.04
N ASN A 135 14.19 -2.73 -9.30
CA ASN A 135 15.23 -2.19 -10.20
C ASN A 135 16.64 -2.06 -9.60
N ARG A 136 16.99 -2.99 -8.68
CA ARG A 136 18.24 -2.94 -7.90
C ARG A 136 19.49 -3.27 -8.70
N GLN A 137 19.34 -3.96 -9.83
CA GLN A 137 20.47 -4.44 -10.63
C GLN A 137 21.28 -3.31 -11.26
N ASN A 138 20.62 -2.17 -11.51
CA ASN A 138 21.23 -0.99 -12.11
C ASN A 138 21.58 0.07 -11.05
N ALA A 139 21.08 -0.07 -9.83
CA ALA A 139 21.48 0.75 -8.71
C ALA A 139 22.82 0.28 -8.12
N GLY A 140 23.60 1.20 -7.57
CA GLY A 140 24.87 0.89 -6.88
C GLY A 140 24.62 -0.07 -5.70
N LYS A 141 25.50 -1.07 -5.54
CA LYS A 141 25.38 -2.07 -4.48
C LYS A 141 25.36 -1.44 -3.07
N SER A 142 26.07 -0.32 -2.89
CA SER A 142 26.09 0.44 -1.65
C SER A 142 24.79 1.20 -1.42
N PHE A 143 24.17 1.75 -2.48
CA PHE A 143 22.95 2.56 -2.40
C PHE A 143 21.82 1.80 -1.72
N VAL A 144 21.46 0.63 -2.21
CA VAL A 144 20.32 -0.16 -1.67
C VAL A 144 20.50 -0.42 -0.18
N ARG A 145 21.73 -0.80 0.24
CA ARG A 145 22.04 -1.06 1.64
C ARG A 145 21.98 0.21 2.49
N GLU A 146 22.55 1.32 2.01
CA GLU A 146 22.57 2.58 2.76
C GLU A 146 21.16 3.20 2.82
N TYR A 147 20.35 3.05 1.78
CA TYR A 147 18.98 3.48 1.75
C TYR A 147 18.13 2.73 2.81
N GLN A 148 18.23 1.41 2.87
CA GLN A 148 17.57 0.63 3.92
C GLN A 148 18.04 1.02 5.32
N LYS A 149 19.37 1.13 5.55
CA LYS A 149 19.95 1.53 6.83
C LYS A 149 19.53 2.93 7.27
N HIS A 150 19.22 3.82 6.33
CA HIS A 150 18.72 5.15 6.66
C HIS A 150 17.41 5.04 7.46
N PHE A 151 16.45 4.25 7.01
CA PHE A 151 15.18 4.04 7.71
C PHE A 151 15.33 3.20 8.99
N GLU A 152 16.23 2.23 8.99
CA GLU A 152 16.57 1.48 10.21
C GLU A 152 17.08 2.40 11.32
N ARG A 153 17.94 3.37 10.99
CA ARG A 153 18.44 4.38 11.94
C ARG A 153 17.35 5.33 12.43
N LEU A 154 16.34 5.61 11.62
CA LEU A 154 15.16 6.38 11.98
C LEU A 154 14.11 5.55 12.74
N CYS A 155 14.40 4.28 13.02
CA CYS A 155 13.49 3.34 13.70
C CYS A 155 12.15 3.19 12.98
N TYR A 156 12.12 3.23 11.65
CA TYR A 156 10.90 2.96 10.89
C TYR A 156 10.50 1.50 11.03
N PRO A 157 9.25 1.20 11.41
CA PRO A 157 8.81 -0.18 11.68
C PRO A 157 8.52 -0.99 10.41
N CYS A 158 8.47 -0.33 9.23
CA CYS A 158 8.13 -0.95 7.97
C CYS A 158 9.13 -2.04 7.56
N LEU A 159 8.62 -3.09 6.91
CA LEU A 159 9.42 -4.19 6.45
C LEU A 159 9.99 -3.92 5.05
N PHE A 160 11.30 -4.03 4.89
CA PHE A 160 11.96 -3.92 3.58
C PHE A 160 12.11 -5.30 2.93
N LEU A 161 11.50 -5.48 1.76
CA LEU A 161 11.56 -6.68 0.95
C LEU A 161 12.15 -6.38 -0.42
N LEU A 162 12.77 -7.41 -1.01
CA LEU A 162 13.37 -7.28 -2.33
C LEU A 162 12.40 -7.78 -3.40
N LEU A 163 12.30 -7.05 -4.51
CA LEU A 163 11.70 -7.58 -5.73
C LEU A 163 12.77 -8.31 -6.55
N LYS A 164 12.45 -9.50 -7.01
CA LYS A 164 13.18 -10.24 -8.04
C LYS A 164 12.60 -9.88 -9.40
N GLY A 165 13.33 -10.16 -10.48
CA GLY A 165 12.92 -9.86 -11.85
C GLY A 165 11.42 -10.10 -12.09
N ALA A 166 10.80 -9.26 -12.93
CA ALA A 166 9.36 -9.25 -13.20
C ALA A 166 8.46 -9.00 -11.98
N GLY A 167 8.91 -8.17 -11.01
CA GLY A 167 8.08 -7.72 -9.90
C GLY A 167 7.76 -8.78 -8.84
N ASN A 168 8.52 -9.89 -8.75
CA ASN A 168 8.27 -10.96 -7.80
C ASN A 168 8.82 -10.62 -6.41
N PRO A 169 7.97 -10.41 -5.38
CA PRO A 169 8.46 -10.21 -4.02
C PRO A 169 9.16 -11.47 -3.48
N THR A 170 10.26 -11.28 -2.76
CA THR A 170 11.03 -12.41 -2.19
C THR A 170 10.26 -13.18 -1.12
N GLN A 171 9.33 -12.51 -0.46
CA GLN A 171 8.50 -13.05 0.62
C GLN A 171 7.04 -12.60 0.44
N PRO A 172 6.31 -13.19 -0.53
CA PRO A 172 4.93 -12.75 -0.83
C PRO A 172 3.97 -12.94 0.36
N GLY A 173 4.22 -13.90 1.24
CA GLY A 173 3.44 -14.11 2.46
C GLY A 173 3.40 -12.88 3.38
N GLU A 174 4.50 -12.16 3.50
CA GLU A 174 4.58 -10.96 4.34
C GLU A 174 3.68 -9.80 3.84
N LEU A 175 3.41 -9.76 2.54
CA LEU A 175 2.46 -8.80 1.96
C LEU A 175 1.00 -9.15 2.28
N LEU A 176 0.73 -10.42 2.54
CA LEU A 176 -0.62 -10.96 2.71
C LEU A 176 -0.98 -11.18 4.19
N THR A 177 -0.01 -11.10 5.10
CA THR A 177 -0.25 -11.22 6.54
C THR A 177 -0.75 -9.94 7.16
N SER A 178 -1.61 -10.05 8.15
CA SER A 178 -2.16 -8.92 8.88
C SER A 178 -1.15 -8.30 9.86
N GLY A 179 -1.38 -7.05 10.19
CA GLY A 179 -0.67 -6.26 11.20
C GLY A 179 0.00 -5.03 10.58
N PRO A 180 -0.44 -3.82 10.99
CA PRO A 180 0.17 -2.58 10.55
C PRO A 180 1.58 -2.46 11.12
N ARG A 181 2.50 -1.91 10.32
CA ARG A 181 3.90 -1.61 10.70
C ARG A 181 4.31 -0.21 10.25
N ARG A 182 3.36 0.69 10.03
CA ARG A 182 3.59 2.05 9.56
C ARG A 182 3.72 3.03 10.73
N ILE A 183 4.36 4.18 10.49
CA ILE A 183 4.42 5.28 11.45
C ILE A 183 3.11 6.07 11.45
N SER A 184 2.57 6.32 10.26
CA SER A 184 1.36 7.10 10.10
C SER A 184 0.13 6.33 10.59
N GLN A 185 -0.70 7.01 11.35
CA GLN A 185 -2.01 6.53 11.81
C GLN A 185 -3.17 6.98 10.90
N MET A 186 -2.86 7.56 9.73
CA MET A 186 -3.87 8.12 8.81
C MET A 186 -4.98 7.13 8.44
N PHE A 187 -4.67 5.85 8.37
CA PHE A 187 -5.61 4.80 8.00
C PHE A 187 -6.16 3.99 9.18
N ASP A 188 -5.80 4.37 10.41
CA ASP A 188 -6.29 3.66 11.58
C ASP A 188 -7.70 4.18 11.90
N LEU A 189 -8.63 3.27 12.15
CA LEU A 189 -9.96 3.66 12.60
C LEU A 189 -9.86 4.27 14.00
N PRO A 190 -10.64 5.33 14.30
CA PRO A 190 -10.67 5.86 15.64
C PRO A 190 -11.07 4.74 16.60
N GLU A 191 -10.27 4.57 17.66
CA GLU A 191 -10.64 3.64 18.74
C GLU A 191 -12.05 4.01 19.19
N SER A 192 -12.97 3.04 19.11
CA SER A 192 -14.28 3.20 19.73
C SER A 192 -14.04 3.34 21.23
N THR A 193 -14.03 4.58 21.71
CA THR A 193 -14.12 4.81 23.15
C THR A 193 -15.38 4.08 23.64
N PRO A 194 -15.26 3.13 24.57
CA PRO A 194 -16.44 2.52 25.14
C PRO A 194 -17.17 3.62 25.92
N ASP A 195 -18.21 4.19 25.33
CA ASP A 195 -19.16 5.10 25.99
C ASP A 195 -20.05 4.36 26.99
N GLU A 196 -19.63 3.18 27.44
CA GLU A 196 -20.30 2.49 28.55
C GLU A 196 -19.48 2.69 29.83
N PRO A 197 -20.03 3.41 30.84
CA PRO A 197 -19.48 3.35 32.19
C PRO A 197 -19.51 1.88 32.62
N LEU A 198 -18.35 1.35 33.03
CA LEU A 198 -18.24 -0.01 33.55
C LEU A 198 -19.35 -0.24 34.55
N PRO A 199 -20.25 -1.22 34.38
CA PRO A 199 -21.31 -1.48 35.31
C PRO A 199 -20.68 -1.92 36.64
N GLY A 200 -20.71 -1.05 37.66
CA GLY A 200 -20.28 -1.39 39.00
C GLY A 200 -19.41 -0.38 39.76
N MET A 201 -19.05 0.77 39.22
CA MET A 201 -18.44 1.85 40.00
C MET A 201 -19.55 2.78 40.57
N VAL A 202 -20.19 2.36 41.66
CA VAL A 202 -20.90 3.29 42.54
C VAL A 202 -19.82 3.93 43.40
N ILE A 203 -19.50 5.20 43.14
CA ILE A 203 -18.74 6.02 44.08
C ILE A 203 -19.79 6.49 45.11
N GLU A 204 -19.85 5.81 46.25
CA GLU A 204 -20.57 6.34 47.41
C GLU A 204 -19.84 7.60 47.89
N ALA A 205 -20.59 8.70 47.99
CA ALA A 205 -20.14 9.99 48.49
C ALA A 205 -20.18 10.02 50.02
#